data_2dc2319046b12bab6c7fd81af6312232
#
_entry.id   2dc2319046b12bab6c7fd81af6312232
#
_cell.length_a   1.000
_cell.length_b   1.000
_cell.length_c   1.000
_cell.angle_alpha   90.00
_cell.angle_beta   90.00
_cell.angle_gamma   90.00
#
_symmetry.space_group_name_H-M   'P 1'
#
loop_
_entity.id
_entity.type
_entity.pdbx_description
1 polymer ?
#
loop_
_entity_poly.entity_id
_entity_poly.type
_entity_poly.pdbx_seq_one_letter_code
_entity_poly.pdbx_strand_id
1 'polypeptide(L)'
;MLALNYSLYDCFAQMPFQGHTAAVIDLVQKLDHGLAVKIAKELCQTVTCFVWNDSGHTWVKTISKDGSVWPINHGLLGVARNCLGVQGNGVLDTVSGSFEVRTKGNTVTISLPKLKLDIAEMPERLTQAFDIMPVSVREMGKTCVVELRTVEEIINLETDFNRISKLDYDRVVLTAEDDTVPFDYVCRYFSPKHNINENNGSLYIQTFLAVFWQERLQKNNLSFLQLSPRRAIGRISMSEKLIEVEAPVCKTFEGVLKVL
;
A
#
# COMPACT_ATOMS: atom_id res chain seq x y z
N MET A 1 -30.30 5.58 15.80
CA MET A 1 -29.38 4.43 15.58
C MET A 1 -28.93 4.49 14.12
N LEU A 2 -27.65 4.68 13.88
CA LEU A 2 -27.06 4.68 12.54
C LEU A 2 -26.54 3.27 12.26
N ALA A 3 -26.94 2.67 11.13
CA ALA A 3 -26.44 1.37 10.66
C ALA A 3 -25.57 1.61 9.42
N LEU A 4 -24.32 1.16 9.45
CA LEU A 4 -23.36 1.34 8.38
C LEU A 4 -22.94 -0.02 7.82
N ASN A 5 -23.09 -0.21 6.53
CA ASN A 5 -22.57 -1.40 5.87
C ASN A 5 -21.04 -1.30 5.79
N TYR A 6 -20.35 -2.36 6.14
CA TYR A 6 -18.91 -2.44 6.00
C TYR A 6 -18.48 -3.76 5.36
N SER A 7 -17.36 -3.72 4.67
CA SER A 7 -16.73 -4.89 4.07
C SER A 7 -15.23 -4.86 4.35
N LEU A 8 -14.61 -6.04 4.50
CA LEU A 8 -13.16 -6.19 4.55
C LEU A 8 -12.66 -6.73 3.21
N TYR A 9 -11.63 -6.10 2.71
CA TYR A 9 -10.95 -6.48 1.47
C TYR A 9 -9.48 -6.76 1.75
N ASP A 10 -9.02 -7.94 1.34
CA ASP A 10 -7.60 -8.25 1.26
C ASP A 10 -7.07 -7.76 -0.09
N CYS A 11 -6.29 -6.69 -0.05
CA CYS A 11 -5.67 -6.06 -1.21
C CYS A 11 -4.31 -6.69 -1.50
N PHE A 12 -3.91 -6.78 -2.78
CA PHE A 12 -2.72 -7.50 -3.22
C PHE A 12 -2.78 -9.01 -2.95
N ALA A 13 -3.98 -9.58 -2.89
CA ALA A 13 -4.26 -10.94 -2.45
C ALA A 13 -4.97 -11.75 -3.54
N GLN A 14 -4.38 -12.87 -3.97
CA GLN A 14 -5.04 -13.83 -4.86
C GLN A 14 -6.09 -14.68 -4.14
N MET A 15 -5.88 -14.91 -2.85
CA MET A 15 -6.76 -15.70 -2.00
C MET A 15 -7.03 -14.93 -0.69
N PRO A 16 -8.16 -15.22 0.00
CA PRO A 16 -8.42 -14.66 1.31
C PRO A 16 -7.26 -14.90 2.30
N PHE A 17 -7.10 -13.96 3.23
CA PHE A 17 -6.10 -14.00 4.30
C PHE A 17 -4.66 -13.79 3.86
N GLN A 18 -4.45 -13.37 2.61
CA GLN A 18 -3.19 -12.85 2.08
C GLN A 18 -3.24 -11.32 1.95
N GLY A 19 -2.13 -10.72 1.53
CA GLY A 19 -2.03 -9.29 1.26
C GLY A 19 -2.34 -8.41 2.46
N HIS A 20 -2.91 -7.24 2.22
CA HIS A 20 -3.16 -6.23 3.25
C HIS A 20 -4.64 -5.91 3.36
N THR A 21 -5.22 -6.16 4.53
CA THR A 21 -6.65 -5.96 4.77
C THR A 21 -6.97 -4.48 4.96
N ALA A 22 -8.04 -4.02 4.32
CA ALA A 22 -8.66 -2.72 4.51
C ALA A 22 -10.15 -2.87 4.79
N ALA A 23 -10.69 -2.03 5.68
CA ALA A 23 -12.13 -1.90 5.86
C ALA A 23 -12.67 -0.84 4.89
N VAL A 24 -13.81 -1.11 4.27
CA VAL A 24 -14.56 -0.17 3.44
C VAL A 24 -15.96 0.00 4.03
N ILE A 25 -16.37 1.23 4.28
CA ILE A 25 -17.66 1.59 4.85
C ILE A 25 -18.40 2.47 3.85
N ASP A 26 -19.57 2.00 3.41
CA ASP A 26 -20.44 2.75 2.53
C ASP A 26 -21.29 3.75 3.32
N LEU A 27 -21.27 5.00 2.91
CA LEU A 27 -21.99 6.10 3.54
C LEU A 27 -23.01 6.69 2.58
N VAL A 28 -24.19 7.05 3.10
CA VAL A 28 -25.17 7.84 2.36
C VAL A 28 -24.69 9.29 2.18
N GLN A 29 -23.98 9.80 3.18
CA GLN A 29 -23.39 11.14 3.19
C GLN A 29 -22.12 11.18 4.01
N LYS A 30 -21.30 12.21 3.80
CA LYS A 30 -20.05 12.40 4.55
C LYS A 30 -20.27 12.35 6.06
N LEU A 31 -19.45 11.53 6.72
CA LEU A 31 -19.50 11.36 8.17
C LEU A 31 -18.64 12.42 8.89
N ASP A 32 -19.05 12.78 10.11
CA ASP A 32 -18.21 13.60 11.00
C ASP A 32 -16.83 12.96 11.21
N HIS A 33 -15.79 13.79 11.24
CA HIS A 33 -14.42 13.28 11.36
C HIS A 33 -14.17 12.55 12.68
N GLY A 34 -14.66 13.09 13.79
CA GLY A 34 -14.47 12.48 15.11
C GLY A 34 -15.11 11.11 15.21
N LEU A 35 -16.33 10.96 14.64
CA LEU A 35 -17.00 9.68 14.58
C LEU A 35 -16.28 8.68 13.64
N ALA A 36 -15.82 9.13 12.49
CA ALA A 36 -15.05 8.30 11.58
C ALA A 36 -13.75 7.77 12.22
N VAL A 37 -13.04 8.61 12.98
CA VAL A 37 -11.85 8.20 13.76
C VAL A 37 -12.19 7.16 14.82
N LYS A 38 -13.30 7.33 15.55
CA LYS A 38 -13.74 6.33 16.55
C LYS A 38 -14.03 4.98 15.90
N ILE A 39 -14.74 4.98 14.77
CA ILE A 39 -15.05 3.76 14.01
C ILE A 39 -13.77 3.08 13.50
N ALA A 40 -12.83 3.85 12.93
CA ALA A 40 -11.57 3.30 12.43
C ALA A 40 -10.73 2.65 13.55
N LYS A 41 -10.70 3.26 14.73
CA LYS A 41 -10.03 2.70 15.91
C LYS A 41 -10.69 1.43 16.41
N GLU A 42 -12.02 1.37 16.42
CA GLU A 42 -12.78 0.20 16.85
C GLU A 42 -12.59 -0.98 15.90
N LEU A 43 -12.63 -0.75 14.58
CA LEU A 43 -12.39 -1.78 13.56
C LEU A 43 -10.94 -2.28 13.57
N CYS A 44 -10.01 -1.48 14.08
CA CYS A 44 -8.59 -1.82 14.26
C CYS A 44 -7.89 -2.35 13.00
N GLN A 45 -8.39 -2.01 11.79
CA GLN A 45 -7.72 -2.31 10.54
C GLN A 45 -6.61 -1.29 10.30
N THR A 46 -5.57 -1.67 9.54
CA THR A 46 -4.48 -0.74 9.18
C THR A 46 -5.05 0.53 8.57
N VAL A 47 -6.09 0.40 7.75
CA VAL A 47 -6.85 1.51 7.18
C VAL A 47 -8.33 1.19 7.11
N THR A 48 -9.17 2.18 7.42
CA THR A 48 -10.61 2.18 7.19
C THR A 48 -10.95 3.28 6.17
N CYS A 49 -11.62 2.90 5.10
CA CYS A 49 -12.03 3.77 4.01
C CYS A 49 -13.52 4.07 4.16
N PHE A 50 -13.86 5.34 4.23
CA PHE A 50 -15.22 5.85 4.23
C PHE A 50 -15.54 6.37 2.84
N VAL A 51 -16.61 5.85 2.22
CA VAL A 51 -16.97 6.13 0.82
C VAL A 51 -18.34 6.73 0.76
N TRP A 52 -18.52 7.83 0.02
CA TRP A 52 -19.82 8.44 -0.26
C TRP A 52 -19.83 9.05 -1.65
N ASN A 53 -21.02 9.15 -2.22
CA ASN A 53 -21.23 9.86 -3.48
C ASN A 53 -21.76 11.25 -3.20
N ASP A 54 -21.17 12.25 -3.85
CA ASP A 54 -21.63 13.64 -3.80
C ASP A 54 -21.43 14.30 -5.15
N SER A 55 -22.51 14.82 -5.71
CA SER A 55 -22.53 15.58 -6.98
C SER A 55 -21.86 14.86 -8.16
N GLY A 56 -22.02 13.52 -8.23
CA GLY A 56 -21.44 12.68 -9.29
C GLY A 56 -20.00 12.24 -9.03
N HIS A 57 -19.42 12.59 -7.88
CA HIS A 57 -18.09 12.22 -7.44
C HIS A 57 -18.13 11.10 -6.40
N THR A 58 -17.24 10.13 -6.50
CA THR A 58 -17.04 9.08 -5.48
C THR A 58 -15.92 9.50 -4.55
N TRP A 59 -16.29 10.09 -3.43
CA TRP A 59 -15.37 10.57 -2.41
C TRP A 59 -14.91 9.46 -1.49
N VAL A 60 -13.61 9.47 -1.18
CA VAL A 60 -12.98 8.52 -0.27
C VAL A 60 -12.19 9.25 0.81
N LYS A 61 -12.48 8.95 2.06
CA LYS A 61 -11.68 9.38 3.21
C LYS A 61 -11.10 8.16 3.90
N THR A 62 -9.79 8.09 3.99
CA THR A 62 -9.10 6.95 4.60
C THR A 62 -8.50 7.36 5.94
N ILE A 63 -8.74 6.55 6.95
CA ILE A 63 -8.26 6.77 8.33
C ILE A 63 -7.57 5.49 8.79
N SER A 64 -6.33 5.65 9.28
CA SER A 64 -5.57 4.54 9.87
C SER A 64 -6.05 4.22 11.29
N LYS A 65 -5.62 3.08 11.83
CA LYS A 65 -5.98 2.63 13.19
C LYS A 65 -5.55 3.60 14.30
N ASP A 66 -4.58 4.48 14.07
CA ASP A 66 -4.16 5.53 15.00
C ASP A 66 -4.95 6.84 14.86
N GLY A 67 -5.79 6.95 13.82
CA GLY A 67 -6.63 8.11 13.53
C GLY A 67 -6.02 9.08 12.53
N SER A 68 -4.83 8.83 11.99
CA SER A 68 -4.23 9.66 10.95
C SER A 68 -4.90 9.44 9.58
N VAL A 69 -4.84 10.45 8.71
CA VAL A 69 -5.41 10.39 7.35
C VAL A 69 -4.32 9.98 6.37
N TRP A 70 -4.55 8.88 5.66
CA TRP A 70 -3.64 8.36 4.63
C TRP A 70 -4.33 8.31 3.27
N PRO A 71 -4.25 9.38 2.47
CA PRO A 71 -5.06 9.49 1.24
C PRO A 71 -4.66 8.52 0.13
N ILE A 72 -3.39 8.09 0.06
CA ILE A 72 -2.91 7.10 -0.91
C ILE A 72 -2.45 5.86 -0.17
N ASN A 73 -3.25 4.80 -0.21
CA ASN A 73 -2.98 3.56 0.49
C ASN A 73 -3.67 2.36 -0.19
N HIS A 74 -3.37 1.15 0.28
CA HIS A 74 -3.93 -0.09 -0.27
C HIS A 74 -5.47 -0.16 -0.21
N GLY A 75 -6.11 0.54 0.71
CA GLY A 75 -7.57 0.55 0.84
C GLY A 75 -8.29 1.11 -0.38
N LEU A 76 -7.64 1.97 -1.20
CA LEU A 76 -8.23 2.46 -2.45
C LEU A 76 -8.52 1.32 -3.43
N LEU A 77 -7.73 0.24 -3.41
CA LEU A 77 -8.00 -0.97 -4.20
C LEU A 77 -9.28 -1.66 -3.71
N GLY A 78 -9.46 -1.77 -2.39
CA GLY A 78 -10.68 -2.31 -1.78
C GLY A 78 -11.90 -1.46 -2.10
N VAL A 79 -11.77 -0.12 -2.05
CA VAL A 79 -12.84 0.82 -2.43
C VAL A 79 -13.23 0.66 -3.89
N ALA A 80 -12.26 0.61 -4.81
CA ALA A 80 -12.54 0.41 -6.23
C ALA A 80 -13.31 -0.90 -6.46
N ARG A 81 -12.90 -1.99 -5.79
CA ARG A 81 -13.60 -3.27 -5.86
C ARG A 81 -15.01 -3.19 -5.29
N ASN A 82 -15.20 -2.46 -4.20
CA ASN A 82 -16.50 -2.25 -3.57
C ASN A 82 -17.47 -1.47 -4.47
N CYS A 83 -17.00 -0.37 -5.05
CA CYS A 83 -17.84 0.53 -5.85
C CYS A 83 -18.13 0.01 -7.26
N LEU A 84 -17.16 -0.64 -7.90
CA LEU A 84 -17.22 -1.05 -9.31
C LEU A 84 -17.57 -2.53 -9.50
N GLY A 85 -17.55 -3.33 -8.45
CA GLY A 85 -17.78 -4.77 -8.56
C GLY A 85 -16.68 -5.49 -9.35
N VAL A 86 -17.07 -6.50 -10.15
CA VAL A 86 -16.14 -7.36 -10.91
C VAL A 86 -15.66 -6.76 -12.22
N GLN A 87 -16.37 -5.77 -12.75
CA GLN A 87 -16.01 -5.12 -14.01
C GLN A 87 -16.57 -3.70 -14.04
N GLY A 88 -15.69 -2.73 -14.16
CA GLY A 88 -16.06 -1.33 -14.23
C GLY A 88 -14.85 -0.41 -14.30
N ASN A 89 -15.13 0.85 -14.62
CA ASN A 89 -14.17 1.95 -14.60
C ASN A 89 -14.77 3.08 -13.77
N GLY A 90 -13.93 3.83 -13.08
CA GLY A 90 -14.39 4.96 -12.27
C GLY A 90 -13.24 5.85 -11.83
N VAL A 91 -13.60 6.85 -11.04
CA VAL A 91 -12.64 7.78 -10.41
C VAL A 91 -12.94 7.82 -8.93
N LEU A 92 -11.90 7.74 -8.12
CA LEU A 92 -11.95 7.91 -6.68
C LEU A 92 -11.37 9.27 -6.31
N ASP A 93 -12.16 10.11 -5.66
CA ASP A 93 -11.77 11.44 -5.24
C ASP A 93 -11.30 11.41 -3.78
N THR A 94 -10.11 11.92 -3.52
CA THR A 94 -9.51 12.02 -2.19
C THR A 94 -9.00 13.43 -1.93
N VAL A 95 -8.55 13.71 -0.72
CA VAL A 95 -7.90 14.99 -0.39
C VAL A 95 -6.57 15.22 -1.12
N SER A 96 -5.99 14.17 -1.71
CA SER A 96 -4.73 14.25 -2.48
C SER A 96 -4.93 14.24 -3.99
N GLY A 97 -6.16 14.24 -4.45
CA GLY A 97 -6.51 14.23 -5.88
C GLY A 97 -7.44 13.09 -6.26
N SER A 98 -7.69 13.00 -7.55
CA SER A 98 -8.58 12.03 -8.17
C SER A 98 -7.75 10.94 -8.84
N PHE A 99 -8.12 9.70 -8.62
CA PHE A 99 -7.40 8.52 -9.14
C PHE A 99 -8.33 7.68 -10.01
N GLU A 100 -7.93 7.46 -11.25
CA GLU A 100 -8.62 6.53 -12.13
C GLU A 100 -8.45 5.10 -11.62
N VAL A 101 -9.55 4.36 -11.59
CA VAL A 101 -9.58 2.97 -11.15
C VAL A 101 -10.37 2.11 -12.14
N ARG A 102 -9.93 0.87 -12.25
CA ARG A 102 -10.53 -0.12 -13.15
C ARG A 102 -10.58 -1.47 -12.47
N THR A 103 -11.67 -2.21 -12.64
CA THR A 103 -11.81 -3.58 -12.15
C THR A 103 -12.01 -4.54 -13.30
N LYS A 104 -11.37 -5.71 -13.23
CA LYS A 104 -11.54 -6.83 -14.16
C LYS A 104 -11.37 -8.15 -13.43
N GLY A 105 -12.45 -8.90 -13.27
CA GLY A 105 -12.43 -10.11 -12.44
C GLY A 105 -12.07 -9.77 -10.99
N ASN A 106 -11.06 -10.41 -10.44
CA ASN A 106 -10.54 -10.15 -9.10
C ASN A 106 -9.44 -9.07 -9.06
N THR A 107 -9.11 -8.50 -10.21
CA THR A 107 -8.01 -7.53 -10.31
C THR A 107 -8.54 -6.11 -10.30
N VAL A 108 -7.86 -5.24 -9.59
CA VAL A 108 -8.07 -3.80 -9.55
C VAL A 108 -6.82 -3.11 -10.06
N THR A 109 -6.99 -2.15 -10.96
CA THR A 109 -5.93 -1.25 -11.43
C THR A 109 -6.22 0.15 -10.93
N ILE A 110 -5.20 0.84 -10.42
CA ILE A 110 -5.25 2.25 -10.04
C ILE A 110 -4.12 3.02 -10.71
N SER A 111 -4.44 4.19 -11.26
CA SER A 111 -3.47 5.09 -11.88
C SER A 111 -2.99 6.13 -10.87
N LEU A 112 -1.69 6.22 -10.68
CA LEU A 112 -1.02 7.13 -9.75
C LEU A 112 0.00 7.99 -10.48
N PRO A 113 0.28 9.22 -10.00
CA PRO A 113 1.33 10.04 -10.59
C PRO A 113 2.71 9.41 -10.41
N LYS A 114 3.54 9.54 -11.43
CA LYS A 114 4.94 9.10 -11.36
C LYS A 114 5.72 10.00 -10.40
N LEU A 115 6.46 9.38 -9.49
CA LEU A 115 7.30 10.04 -8.51
C LEU A 115 8.72 10.23 -9.04
N LYS A 116 9.49 11.13 -8.41
CA LYS A 116 10.93 11.25 -8.61
C LYS A 116 11.65 10.74 -7.36
N LEU A 117 12.70 9.97 -7.55
CA LEU A 117 13.56 9.48 -6.48
C LEU A 117 14.90 10.21 -6.56
N ASP A 118 15.42 10.60 -5.39
CA ASP A 118 16.75 11.17 -5.28
C ASP A 118 17.77 10.08 -4.91
N ILE A 119 19.00 10.24 -5.38
CA ILE A 119 20.12 9.39 -4.94
C ILE A 119 20.47 9.84 -3.53
N ALA A 120 20.56 8.89 -2.62
CA ALA A 120 20.98 9.14 -1.25
C ALA A 120 22.40 8.59 -1.02
N GLU A 121 23.16 9.29 -0.20
CA GLU A 121 24.35 8.70 0.40
C GLU A 121 23.94 7.60 1.36
N MET A 122 24.79 6.58 1.51
CA MET A 122 24.50 5.46 2.40
C MET A 122 24.64 5.89 3.87
N PRO A 123 23.53 5.89 4.63
CA PRO A 123 23.62 6.26 6.04
C PRO A 123 24.33 5.15 6.84
N GLU A 124 25.38 5.49 7.58
CA GLU A 124 26.10 4.52 8.44
C GLU A 124 25.17 3.74 9.37
N ARG A 125 24.15 4.43 9.93
CA ARG A 125 23.17 3.82 10.84
C ARG A 125 22.28 2.76 10.16
N LEU A 126 22.13 2.83 8.83
CA LEU A 126 21.34 1.86 8.09
C LEU A 126 21.99 0.48 8.10
N THR A 127 23.31 0.43 7.84
CA THR A 127 24.08 -0.81 7.88
C THR A 127 24.06 -1.43 9.26
N GLN A 128 24.18 -0.59 10.31
CA GLN A 128 24.11 -1.05 11.70
C GLN A 128 22.73 -1.55 12.12
N ALA A 129 21.65 -0.96 11.55
CA ALA A 129 20.28 -1.33 11.91
C ALA A 129 19.89 -2.71 11.37
N PHE A 130 20.45 -3.10 10.23
CA PHE A 130 20.11 -4.34 9.53
C PHE A 130 21.25 -5.35 9.45
N ASP A 131 22.45 -4.97 9.84
CA ASP A 131 23.66 -5.79 9.70
C ASP A 131 23.86 -6.32 8.26
N ILE A 132 23.67 -5.43 7.28
CA ILE A 132 23.75 -5.72 5.84
C ILE A 132 24.65 -4.73 5.13
N MET A 133 25.10 -5.10 3.93
CA MET A 133 25.84 -4.25 3.00
C MET A 133 24.98 -3.93 1.77
N PRO A 134 24.28 -2.78 1.73
CA PRO A 134 23.47 -2.41 0.59
C PRO A 134 24.28 -2.24 -0.70
N VAL A 135 23.63 -2.55 -1.83
CA VAL A 135 24.15 -2.26 -3.17
C VAL A 135 23.95 -0.79 -3.50
N SER A 136 22.79 -0.27 -3.19
CA SER A 136 22.46 1.15 -3.36
C SER A 136 21.36 1.61 -2.42
N VAL A 137 21.27 2.94 -2.24
CA VAL A 137 20.23 3.59 -1.46
C VAL A 137 19.61 4.70 -2.29
N ARG A 138 18.29 4.82 -2.21
CA ARG A 138 17.50 5.94 -2.75
C ARG A 138 16.59 6.46 -1.67
N GLU A 139 16.27 7.75 -1.75
CA GLU A 139 15.35 8.34 -0.80
C GLU A 139 14.33 9.27 -1.48
N MET A 140 13.21 9.47 -0.81
CA MET A 140 12.30 10.57 -1.03
C MET A 140 11.74 11.01 0.32
N GLY A 141 12.14 12.18 0.78
CA GLY A 141 11.79 12.70 2.09
C GLY A 141 12.20 11.72 3.21
N LYS A 142 11.23 11.18 3.94
CA LYS A 142 11.45 10.23 5.04
C LYS A 142 11.30 8.76 4.65
N THR A 143 11.31 8.45 3.36
CA THR A 143 11.29 7.08 2.85
C THR A 143 12.65 6.72 2.25
N CYS A 144 13.22 5.61 2.72
CA CYS A 144 14.48 5.06 2.25
C CYS A 144 14.22 3.72 1.54
N VAL A 145 14.75 3.57 0.34
CA VAL A 145 14.76 2.33 -0.44
C VAL A 145 16.18 1.80 -0.49
N VAL A 146 16.38 0.59 -0.04
CA VAL A 146 17.67 -0.08 0.12
C VAL A 146 17.72 -1.28 -0.79
N GLU A 147 18.59 -1.25 -1.77
CA GLU A 147 18.84 -2.38 -2.65
C GLU A 147 19.81 -3.37 -1.99
N LEU A 148 19.40 -4.62 -1.89
CA LEU A 148 20.24 -5.73 -1.48
C LEU A 148 20.69 -6.55 -2.69
N ARG A 149 21.69 -7.38 -2.50
CA ARG A 149 22.28 -8.14 -3.59
C ARG A 149 21.44 -9.33 -4.02
N THR A 150 20.79 -10.00 -3.05
CA THR A 150 19.99 -11.21 -3.30
C THR A 150 18.69 -11.17 -2.51
N VAL A 151 17.73 -11.97 -2.95
CA VAL A 151 16.47 -12.19 -2.23
C VAL A 151 16.68 -12.98 -0.95
N GLU A 152 17.68 -13.87 -0.89
CA GLU A 152 18.03 -14.60 0.32
C GLU A 152 18.45 -13.65 1.46
N GLU A 153 19.16 -12.56 1.14
CA GLU A 153 19.49 -11.53 2.14
C GLU A 153 18.22 -10.89 2.72
N ILE A 154 17.16 -10.69 1.90
CA ILE A 154 15.86 -10.17 2.37
C ILE A 154 15.11 -11.21 3.22
N ILE A 155 15.08 -12.48 2.77
CA ILE A 155 14.36 -13.57 3.44
C ILE A 155 14.96 -13.87 4.82
N ASN A 156 16.29 -13.97 4.88
CA ASN A 156 17.01 -14.38 6.09
C ASN A 156 17.26 -13.23 7.06
N LEU A 157 16.83 -12.02 6.71
CA LEU A 157 17.06 -10.84 7.54
C LEU A 157 16.28 -10.94 8.85
N GLU A 158 16.98 -10.99 9.96
CA GLU A 158 16.42 -10.77 11.29
C GLU A 158 16.23 -9.26 11.51
N THR A 159 15.03 -8.85 11.89
CA THR A 159 14.68 -7.43 12.03
C THR A 159 14.62 -7.02 13.49
N ASP A 160 15.44 -6.04 13.87
CA ASP A 160 15.29 -5.32 15.13
C ASP A 160 14.52 -4.02 14.90
N PHE A 161 13.21 -4.04 15.14
CA PHE A 161 12.34 -2.88 14.93
C PHE A 161 12.70 -1.69 15.82
N ASN A 162 13.35 -1.91 16.97
CA ASN A 162 13.84 -0.83 17.82
C ASN A 162 15.02 -0.10 17.16
N ARG A 163 15.93 -0.82 16.50
CA ARG A 163 17.02 -0.22 15.72
C ARG A 163 16.47 0.54 14.52
N ILE A 164 15.53 -0.05 13.78
CA ILE A 164 14.89 0.58 12.61
C ILE A 164 14.16 1.87 13.04
N SER A 165 13.48 1.89 14.18
CA SER A 165 12.77 3.08 14.67
C SER A 165 13.68 4.26 15.00
N LYS A 166 14.98 4.02 15.24
CA LYS A 166 16.00 5.06 15.53
C LYS A 166 16.65 5.66 14.29
N LEU A 167 16.37 5.11 13.10
CA LEU A 167 16.82 5.71 11.85
C LEU A 167 16.13 7.05 11.59
N ASP A 168 16.76 7.92 10.80
CA ASP A 168 16.19 9.22 10.44
C ASP A 168 15.02 9.10 9.43
N TYR A 169 14.70 7.89 9.00
CA TYR A 169 13.60 7.56 8.10
C TYR A 169 12.36 7.08 8.87
N ASP A 170 11.20 7.39 8.32
CA ASP A 170 9.93 6.89 8.83
C ASP A 170 9.55 5.55 8.17
N ARG A 171 10.08 5.34 6.96
CA ARG A 171 9.83 4.16 6.13
C ARG A 171 11.12 3.63 5.56
N VAL A 172 11.38 2.35 5.75
CA VAL A 172 12.53 1.66 5.17
C VAL A 172 12.03 0.49 4.35
N VAL A 173 12.46 0.44 3.11
CA VAL A 173 12.10 -0.62 2.15
C VAL A 173 13.39 -1.31 1.74
N LEU A 174 13.45 -2.61 1.95
CA LEU A 174 14.49 -3.46 1.41
C LEU A 174 13.98 -4.10 0.12
N THR A 175 14.79 -4.14 -0.92
CA THR A 175 14.40 -4.71 -2.21
C THR A 175 15.57 -5.38 -2.90
N ALA A 176 15.29 -6.42 -3.67
CA ALA A 176 16.26 -7.11 -4.52
C ALA A 176 15.58 -7.61 -5.80
N GLU A 177 16.35 -7.72 -6.86
CA GLU A 177 16.00 -8.49 -8.05
C GLU A 177 16.17 -9.98 -7.78
N ASP A 178 15.31 -10.81 -8.38
CA ASP A 178 15.46 -12.26 -8.32
C ASP A 178 14.95 -12.90 -9.61
N ASP A 179 15.83 -13.52 -10.34
CA ASP A 179 15.55 -14.30 -11.54
C ASP A 179 15.13 -15.73 -11.25
N THR A 180 15.16 -16.15 -9.98
CA THR A 180 14.72 -17.51 -9.53
C THR A 180 13.23 -17.57 -9.22
N VAL A 181 12.53 -16.41 -9.05
CA VAL A 181 11.10 -16.32 -8.82
C VAL A 181 10.39 -15.64 -10.00
N PRO A 182 9.10 -15.88 -10.22
CA PRO A 182 8.37 -15.28 -11.34
C PRO A 182 7.97 -13.81 -11.11
N PHE A 183 8.85 -13.04 -10.48
CA PHE A 183 8.67 -11.62 -10.20
C PHE A 183 9.94 -10.86 -10.57
N ASP A 184 9.78 -9.63 -11.08
CA ASP A 184 10.92 -8.79 -11.44
C ASP A 184 11.67 -8.27 -10.22
N TYR A 185 10.99 -8.12 -9.08
CA TYR A 185 11.63 -7.79 -7.81
C TYR A 185 10.83 -8.26 -6.60
N VAL A 186 11.55 -8.36 -5.49
CA VAL A 186 11.02 -8.69 -4.18
C VAL A 186 11.29 -7.55 -3.22
N CYS A 187 10.42 -7.33 -2.23
CA CYS A 187 10.65 -6.31 -1.21
C CYS A 187 10.08 -6.69 0.17
N ARG A 188 10.62 -6.04 1.21
CA ARG A 188 10.03 -5.94 2.55
C ARG A 188 9.95 -4.47 2.95
N TYR A 189 8.92 -4.09 3.69
CA TYR A 189 8.67 -2.70 4.06
C TYR A 189 8.42 -2.56 5.56
N PHE A 190 9.20 -1.70 6.21
CA PHE A 190 9.19 -1.44 7.65
C PHE A 190 8.83 0.01 7.94
N SER A 191 7.97 0.22 8.94
CA SER A 191 7.53 1.55 9.37
C SER A 191 7.20 1.56 10.88
N PRO A 192 8.15 1.18 11.76
CA PRO A 192 7.89 1.02 13.19
C PRO A 192 7.53 2.35 13.88
N LYS A 193 7.98 3.50 13.36
CA LYS A 193 7.56 4.83 13.86
C LYS A 193 6.07 5.11 13.69
N HIS A 194 5.39 4.42 12.78
CA HIS A 194 3.94 4.50 12.58
C HIS A 194 3.19 3.33 13.23
N ASN A 195 3.82 2.66 14.22
CA ASN A 195 3.26 1.47 14.88
C ASN A 195 2.93 0.31 13.91
N ILE A 196 3.65 0.24 12.80
CA ILE A 196 3.60 -0.84 11.82
C ILE A 196 5.00 -1.40 11.68
N ASN A 197 5.30 -2.46 12.44
CA ASN A 197 6.63 -3.07 12.41
C ASN A 197 6.99 -3.51 10.99
N GLU A 198 6.13 -4.30 10.34
CA GLU A 198 6.24 -4.68 8.94
C GLU A 198 4.88 -4.53 8.24
N ASN A 199 4.88 -3.92 7.06
CA ASN A 199 3.69 -3.65 6.28
C ASN A 199 3.40 -4.81 5.31
N ASN A 200 2.14 -5.23 5.23
CA ASN A 200 1.73 -6.40 4.45
C ASN A 200 1.45 -6.11 2.96
N GLY A 201 1.52 -4.88 2.53
CA GLY A 201 1.28 -4.45 1.14
C GLY A 201 1.01 -2.95 1.07
N SER A 202 1.74 -2.23 0.25
CA SER A 202 1.64 -0.77 0.21
C SER A 202 1.59 -0.24 -1.21
N LEU A 203 0.46 0.32 -1.58
CA LEU A 203 0.29 1.01 -2.87
C LEU A 203 1.34 2.12 -3.05
N TYR A 204 1.54 2.94 -2.00
CA TYR A 204 2.49 4.04 -2.01
C TYR A 204 3.93 3.58 -2.22
N ILE A 205 4.38 2.53 -1.53
CA ILE A 205 5.75 2.03 -1.68
C ILE A 205 5.98 1.40 -3.06
N GLN A 206 4.95 0.77 -3.65
CA GLN A 206 5.08 0.20 -4.98
C GLN A 206 5.30 1.27 -6.06
N THR A 207 4.81 2.49 -5.88
CA THR A 207 5.13 3.58 -6.82
C THR A 207 6.60 4.02 -6.77
N PHE A 208 7.25 3.92 -5.60
CA PHE A 208 8.70 4.15 -5.48
C PHE A 208 9.51 3.04 -6.13
N LEU A 209 9.17 1.80 -5.79
CA LEU A 209 9.87 0.65 -6.33
C LEU A 209 9.70 0.54 -7.85
N ALA A 210 8.56 0.99 -8.39
CA ALA A 210 8.34 1.07 -9.82
C ALA A 210 9.39 1.94 -10.51
N VAL A 211 9.62 3.16 -10.02
CA VAL A 211 10.62 4.07 -10.59
C VAL A 211 12.02 3.52 -10.40
N PHE A 212 12.32 3.01 -9.20
CA PHE A 212 13.62 2.41 -8.90
C PHE A 212 13.96 1.25 -9.86
N TRP A 213 13.06 0.29 -9.98
CA TRP A 213 13.30 -0.90 -10.80
C TRP A 213 13.17 -0.64 -12.31
N GLN A 214 12.36 0.36 -12.71
CA GLN A 214 12.35 0.82 -14.10
C GLN A 214 13.76 1.25 -14.56
N GLU A 215 14.46 2.03 -13.74
CA GLU A 215 15.82 2.49 -14.04
C GLU A 215 16.81 1.34 -14.07
N ARG A 216 16.68 0.36 -13.18
CA ARG A 216 17.58 -0.80 -13.07
C ARG A 216 17.38 -1.80 -14.20
N LEU A 217 16.14 -2.19 -14.46
CA LEU A 217 15.79 -3.27 -15.38
C LEU A 217 15.49 -2.78 -16.79
N GLN A 218 15.37 -1.46 -17.00
CA GLN A 218 14.97 -0.83 -18.28
C GLN A 218 13.63 -1.41 -18.80
N LYS A 219 12.70 -1.72 -17.88
CA LYS A 219 11.37 -2.28 -18.17
C LYS A 219 10.28 -1.33 -17.70
N ASN A 220 9.24 -1.14 -18.52
CA ASN A 220 8.04 -0.36 -18.15
C ASN A 220 6.94 -1.23 -17.52
N ASN A 221 7.04 -2.54 -17.63
CA ASN A 221 6.11 -3.50 -17.04
C ASN A 221 6.88 -4.35 -16.05
N LEU A 222 6.46 -4.31 -14.79
CA LEU A 222 7.12 -4.99 -13.68
C LEU A 222 6.09 -5.82 -12.91
N SER A 223 6.56 -6.92 -12.35
CA SER A 223 5.82 -7.74 -11.39
C SER A 223 6.55 -7.76 -10.06
N PHE A 224 5.83 -7.79 -8.95
CA PHE A 224 6.45 -7.74 -7.64
C PHE A 224 5.85 -8.73 -6.64
N LEU A 225 6.71 -9.12 -5.68
CA LEU A 225 6.34 -9.85 -4.48
C LEU A 225 6.83 -9.05 -3.25
N GLN A 226 5.91 -8.63 -2.39
CA GLN A 226 6.26 -8.11 -1.06
C GLN A 226 6.23 -9.26 -0.06
N LEU A 227 7.41 -9.60 0.47
CA LEU A 227 7.64 -10.68 1.43
C LEU A 227 7.25 -10.23 2.85
N SER A 228 5.98 -10.03 3.07
CA SER A 228 5.42 -9.88 4.43
C SER A 228 4.86 -11.23 4.90
N PRO A 229 4.50 -11.39 6.18
CA PRO A 229 3.85 -12.61 6.67
C PRO A 229 2.60 -13.03 5.87
N ARG A 230 1.89 -12.05 5.28
CA ARG A 230 0.69 -12.29 4.47
C ARG A 230 0.96 -12.32 2.96
N ARG A 231 2.14 -11.93 2.52
CA ARG A 231 2.57 -11.81 1.12
C ARG A 231 1.63 -10.95 0.28
N ALA A 232 2.16 -10.02 -0.47
CA ALA A 232 1.41 -9.17 -1.39
C ALA A 232 2.02 -9.24 -2.78
N ILE A 233 1.18 -9.33 -3.81
CA ILE A 233 1.63 -9.40 -5.20
C ILE A 233 0.90 -8.41 -6.07
N GLY A 234 1.53 -8.03 -7.17
CA GLY A 234 0.92 -7.17 -8.18
C GLY A 234 1.79 -7.00 -9.40
N ARG A 235 1.28 -6.19 -10.30
CA ARG A 235 1.98 -5.76 -11.52
C ARG A 235 1.94 -4.25 -11.60
N ILE A 236 2.91 -3.71 -12.31
CA ILE A 236 3.04 -2.27 -12.52
C ILE A 236 3.28 -2.04 -14.02
N SER A 237 2.56 -1.07 -14.56
CA SER A 237 2.80 -0.54 -15.91
C SER A 237 3.11 0.95 -15.80
N MET A 238 4.14 1.40 -16.48
CA MET A 238 4.59 2.80 -16.40
C MET A 238 4.53 3.48 -17.75
N SER A 239 4.01 4.70 -17.73
CA SER A 239 4.11 5.68 -18.82
C SER A 239 5.04 6.83 -18.43
N GLU A 240 5.10 7.87 -19.26
CA GLU A 240 5.88 9.07 -18.92
C GLU A 240 5.42 9.76 -17.64
N LYS A 241 4.11 9.79 -17.39
CA LYS A 241 3.49 10.58 -16.30
C LYS A 241 2.83 9.74 -15.21
N LEU A 242 2.40 8.52 -15.55
CA LEU A 242 1.56 7.69 -14.69
C LEU A 242 2.21 6.34 -14.41
N ILE A 243 1.89 5.83 -13.25
CA ILE A 243 2.16 4.46 -12.81
C ILE A 243 0.80 3.80 -12.58
N GLU A 244 0.49 2.76 -13.33
CA GLU A 244 -0.65 1.90 -13.07
C GLU A 244 -0.21 0.73 -12.18
N VAL A 245 -0.83 0.60 -11.02
CA VAL A 245 -0.63 -0.55 -10.13
C VAL A 245 -1.84 -1.47 -10.27
N GLU A 246 -1.59 -2.69 -10.72
CA GLU A 246 -2.57 -3.74 -10.88
C GLU A 246 -2.39 -4.78 -9.77
N ALA A 247 -3.43 -5.05 -8.99
CA ALA A 247 -3.38 -5.98 -7.88
C ALA A 247 -4.66 -6.81 -7.76
N PRO A 248 -4.56 -8.08 -7.36
CA PRO A 248 -5.73 -8.88 -7.01
C PRO A 248 -6.31 -8.42 -5.68
N VAL A 249 -7.64 -8.46 -5.57
CA VAL A 249 -8.41 -8.01 -4.39
C VAL A 249 -9.50 -9.01 -4.07
N CYS A 250 -9.51 -9.51 -2.84
CA CYS A 250 -10.49 -10.45 -2.33
C CYS A 250 -11.38 -9.79 -1.27
N LYS A 251 -12.70 -9.88 -1.39
CA LYS A 251 -13.63 -9.57 -0.30
C LYS A 251 -13.66 -10.73 0.67
N THR A 252 -13.42 -10.48 1.96
CA THR A 252 -13.34 -11.52 3.00
C THR A 252 -14.48 -11.48 3.99
N PHE A 253 -14.97 -10.29 4.33
CA PHE A 253 -16.06 -10.10 5.28
C PHE A 253 -17.01 -9.02 4.81
N GLU A 254 -18.26 -9.14 5.26
CA GLU A 254 -19.26 -8.08 5.20
C GLU A 254 -20.13 -8.11 6.43
N GLY A 255 -20.65 -6.96 6.82
CA GLY A 255 -21.50 -6.84 7.98
C GLY A 255 -22.11 -5.45 8.14
N VAL A 256 -22.79 -5.26 9.25
CA VAL A 256 -23.43 -4.00 9.62
C VAL A 256 -22.89 -3.53 10.96
N LEU A 257 -22.28 -2.35 10.96
CA LEU A 257 -21.86 -1.64 12.17
C LEU A 257 -23.05 -0.83 12.70
N LYS A 258 -23.41 -1.03 13.97
CA LYS A 258 -24.45 -0.26 14.65
C LYS A 258 -23.79 0.85 15.47
N VAL A 259 -24.08 2.10 15.13
CA VAL A 259 -23.65 3.28 15.90
C VAL A 259 -24.86 3.84 16.62
N LEU A 260 -24.80 3.90 17.95
CA LEU A 260 -25.88 4.35 18.82
C LEU A 260 -26.01 5.88 18.79
#